data_8aa6484f575d680d23b4f36718481a68
#
_entry.id   8aa6484f575d680d23b4f36718481a68
#
_cell.length_a   1.000
_cell.length_b   1.000
_cell.length_c   1.000
_cell.angle_alpha   90.00
_cell.angle_beta   90.00
_cell.angle_gamma   90.00
#
_symmetry.space_group_name_H-M   'P 1'
#
loop_
_entity.id
_entity.type
_entity.pdbx_description
1 polymer ?
#
loop_
_entity_poly.entity_id
_entity_poly.type
_entity_poly.pdbx_seq_one_letter_code
_entity_poly.pdbx_strand_id
1 'polypeptide(L)'
;MSISYADHSKAVKDIMRAGIDCYISAGTAEALGLSGHRINIIKAKQQFRIGTWTVLPFDTQHDAAEPLGFLLANQDGERLLYATDTYYIRYRFRGLTHIAVECNYSLDILKRNVEAGAVPKELKSRLLKSHFSLENVKRFLQANDLSKVEAIFLLHLSDNNSDSERFKREVQELTGKPTYIA
;
A
#
# COMPACT_ATOMS: atom_id res chain seq x y z
N MET A 1 -19.33 1.84 -5.76
CA MET A 1 -18.35 0.81 -6.18
C MET A 1 -16.99 1.49 -6.17
N SER A 2 -16.06 1.07 -5.32
CA SER A 2 -14.73 1.69 -5.23
C SER A 2 -13.92 1.35 -6.48
N ILE A 3 -13.33 2.35 -7.15
CA ILE A 3 -12.52 2.18 -8.36
C ILE A 3 -11.25 1.37 -8.05
N SER A 4 -10.71 1.48 -6.82
CA SER A 4 -9.50 0.77 -6.38
C SER A 4 -9.64 -0.76 -6.37
N TYR A 5 -10.83 -1.30 -6.05
CA TYR A 5 -11.08 -2.73 -6.15
C TYR A 5 -10.87 -3.28 -7.56
N ALA A 6 -11.26 -2.51 -8.58
CA ALA A 6 -11.16 -2.96 -9.95
C ALA A 6 -9.72 -3.01 -10.45
N ASP A 7 -8.86 -2.11 -9.99
CA ASP A 7 -7.51 -1.98 -10.55
C ASP A 7 -6.55 -3.06 -10.06
N HIS A 8 -6.59 -3.43 -8.78
CA HIS A 8 -5.72 -4.46 -8.21
C HIS A 8 -6.24 -5.89 -8.38
N SER A 9 -7.52 -6.08 -8.72
CA SER A 9 -8.16 -7.40 -8.74
C SER A 9 -8.47 -7.95 -10.13
N LYS A 10 -8.27 -7.16 -11.19
CA LYS A 10 -8.61 -7.56 -12.57
C LYS A 10 -8.01 -8.90 -12.98
N ALA A 11 -6.76 -9.14 -12.62
CA ALA A 11 -6.02 -10.34 -13.01
C ALA A 11 -6.25 -11.56 -12.09
N VAL A 12 -6.96 -11.43 -10.95
CA VAL A 12 -7.06 -12.53 -9.97
C VAL A 12 -7.62 -13.79 -10.58
N LYS A 13 -8.68 -13.69 -11.40
CA LYS A 13 -9.26 -14.87 -12.06
C LYS A 13 -8.32 -15.52 -13.06
N ASP A 14 -7.50 -14.74 -13.74
CA ASP A 14 -6.52 -15.26 -14.71
C ASP A 14 -5.34 -15.91 -13.99
N ILE A 15 -4.89 -15.33 -12.88
CA ILE A 15 -3.88 -15.92 -11.99
C ILE A 15 -4.36 -17.29 -11.46
N MET A 16 -5.60 -17.36 -11.00
CA MET A 16 -6.21 -18.63 -10.54
C MET A 16 -6.28 -19.68 -11.66
N ARG A 17 -6.68 -19.28 -12.88
CA ARG A 17 -6.70 -20.17 -14.05
C ARG A 17 -5.32 -20.67 -14.43
N ALA A 18 -4.29 -19.85 -14.23
CA ALA A 18 -2.89 -20.24 -14.40
C ALA A 18 -2.37 -21.20 -13.31
N GLY A 19 -3.23 -21.59 -12.36
CA GLY A 19 -2.87 -22.56 -11.32
C GLY A 19 -2.15 -21.96 -10.11
N ILE A 20 -2.18 -20.63 -9.94
CA ILE A 20 -1.51 -19.93 -8.84
C ILE A 20 -2.49 -19.70 -7.70
N ASP A 21 -2.07 -20.00 -6.47
CA ASP A 21 -2.87 -19.78 -5.27
C ASP A 21 -2.91 -18.29 -4.90
N CYS A 22 -4.09 -17.79 -4.57
CA CYS A 22 -4.33 -16.42 -4.16
C CYS A 22 -4.66 -16.38 -2.66
N TYR A 23 -4.07 -15.42 -1.96
CA TYR A 23 -4.28 -15.18 -0.53
C TYR A 23 -4.99 -13.84 -0.36
N ILE A 24 -6.24 -13.87 0.08
CA ILE A 24 -7.10 -12.68 0.14
C ILE A 24 -7.94 -12.66 1.42
N SER A 25 -8.42 -11.49 1.85
CA SER A 25 -9.36 -11.40 2.95
C SER A 25 -10.74 -11.94 2.57
N ALA A 26 -11.53 -12.34 3.56
CA ALA A 26 -12.90 -12.82 3.32
C ALA A 26 -13.77 -11.74 2.68
N GLY A 27 -13.68 -10.50 3.17
CA GLY A 27 -14.43 -9.37 2.61
C GLY A 27 -14.03 -9.07 1.15
N THR A 28 -12.75 -9.18 0.79
CA THR A 28 -12.32 -9.04 -0.60
C THR A 28 -12.84 -10.19 -1.47
N ALA A 29 -12.78 -11.45 -1.00
CA ALA A 29 -13.30 -12.59 -1.73
C ALA A 29 -14.81 -12.45 -2.03
N GLU A 30 -15.58 -12.06 -1.04
CA GLU A 30 -17.02 -11.83 -1.15
C GLU A 30 -17.32 -10.69 -2.14
N ALA A 31 -16.68 -9.53 -1.97
CA ALA A 31 -16.90 -8.36 -2.82
C ALA A 31 -16.58 -8.61 -4.30
N LEU A 32 -15.63 -9.51 -4.61
CA LEU A 32 -15.22 -9.87 -5.97
C LEU A 32 -15.92 -11.14 -6.51
N GLY A 33 -16.76 -11.80 -5.69
CA GLY A 33 -17.39 -13.07 -6.05
C GLY A 33 -16.38 -14.17 -6.37
N LEU A 34 -15.28 -14.25 -5.59
CA LEU A 34 -14.20 -15.20 -5.78
C LEU A 34 -14.39 -16.41 -4.87
N SER A 35 -14.28 -17.60 -5.44
CA SER A 35 -14.34 -18.86 -4.72
C SER A 35 -13.49 -19.94 -5.43
N GLY A 36 -13.26 -21.06 -4.75
CA GLY A 36 -12.55 -22.20 -5.31
C GLY A 36 -11.29 -22.56 -4.53
N HIS A 37 -10.71 -23.72 -4.87
CA HIS A 37 -9.59 -24.30 -4.14
C HIS A 37 -8.28 -23.48 -4.19
N ARG A 38 -8.17 -22.53 -5.12
CA ARG A 38 -7.04 -21.60 -5.24
C ARG A 38 -7.17 -20.34 -4.37
N ILE A 39 -8.29 -20.15 -3.71
CA ILE A 39 -8.52 -19.03 -2.81
C ILE A 39 -8.21 -19.46 -1.38
N ASN A 40 -7.21 -18.82 -0.80
CA ASN A 40 -6.82 -18.99 0.60
C ASN A 40 -7.28 -17.76 1.37
N ILE A 41 -8.27 -17.92 2.24
CA ILE A 41 -8.76 -16.83 3.07
C ILE A 41 -7.78 -16.56 4.21
N ILE A 42 -7.31 -15.32 4.28
CA ILE A 42 -6.39 -14.83 5.30
C ILE A 42 -7.04 -13.75 6.16
N LYS A 43 -6.52 -13.54 7.36
CA LYS A 43 -7.03 -12.54 8.30
C LYS A 43 -5.90 -11.65 8.82
N ALA A 44 -6.22 -10.40 9.07
CA ALA A 44 -5.29 -9.50 9.76
C ALA A 44 -4.78 -10.10 11.07
N LYS A 45 -3.49 -9.89 11.38
CA LYS A 45 -2.80 -10.37 12.60
C LYS A 45 -2.66 -11.89 12.72
N GLN A 46 -3.01 -12.65 11.71
CA GLN A 46 -2.78 -14.09 11.65
C GLN A 46 -1.67 -14.39 10.64
N GLN A 47 -0.48 -14.69 11.15
CA GLN A 47 0.64 -15.02 10.29
C GLN A 47 0.48 -16.40 9.66
N PHE A 48 1.01 -16.56 8.47
CA PHE A 48 1.09 -17.83 7.75
C PHE A 48 2.41 -17.91 6.96
N ARG A 49 2.68 -19.07 6.37
CA ARG A 49 3.90 -19.29 5.58
C ARG A 49 3.57 -19.63 4.13
N ILE A 50 4.37 -19.08 3.21
CA ILE A 50 4.38 -19.43 1.80
C ILE A 50 5.83 -19.71 1.41
N GLY A 51 6.17 -21.00 1.19
CA GLY A 51 7.55 -21.38 0.96
C GLY A 51 8.45 -20.96 2.12
N THR A 52 9.49 -20.18 1.83
CA THR A 52 10.44 -19.65 2.82
C THR A 52 9.98 -18.35 3.49
N TRP A 53 8.89 -17.75 3.03
CA TRP A 53 8.37 -16.49 3.55
C TRP A 53 7.35 -16.68 4.67
N THR A 54 7.50 -15.91 5.71
CA THR A 54 6.47 -15.69 6.73
C THR A 54 5.75 -14.41 6.40
N VAL A 55 4.42 -14.46 6.30
CA VAL A 55 3.54 -13.35 5.94
C VAL A 55 2.65 -13.01 7.12
N LEU A 56 2.66 -11.76 7.56
CA LEU A 56 1.77 -11.22 8.57
C LEU A 56 0.90 -10.12 7.96
N PRO A 57 -0.36 -10.40 7.63
CA PRO A 57 -1.31 -9.36 7.20
C PRO A 57 -1.65 -8.41 8.36
N PHE A 58 -1.90 -7.15 8.04
CA PHE A 58 -2.40 -6.16 9.01
C PHE A 58 -3.48 -5.27 8.39
N ASP A 59 -4.35 -4.71 9.24
CA ASP A 59 -5.42 -3.82 8.76
C ASP A 59 -4.84 -2.54 8.19
N THR A 60 -5.26 -2.14 7.00
CA THR A 60 -5.06 -0.81 6.44
C THR A 60 -6.32 0.06 6.60
N GLN A 61 -6.21 1.33 6.26
CA GLN A 61 -7.32 2.29 6.40
C GLN A 61 -7.75 2.75 5.00
N HIS A 62 -8.71 2.06 4.44
CA HIS A 62 -9.26 2.31 3.11
C HIS A 62 -10.77 2.06 3.10
N ASP A 63 -11.49 2.61 2.11
CA ASP A 63 -12.92 2.42 1.92
C ASP A 63 -13.30 1.07 1.25
N ALA A 64 -12.38 0.11 1.27
CA ALA A 64 -12.54 -1.24 0.73
C ALA A 64 -13.05 -2.23 1.80
N ALA A 65 -13.65 -3.35 1.37
CA ALA A 65 -14.05 -4.42 2.28
C ALA A 65 -12.81 -5.19 2.74
N GLU A 66 -12.48 -5.07 4.03
CA GLU A 66 -11.38 -5.77 4.70
C GLU A 66 -10.00 -5.57 4.03
N PRO A 67 -9.52 -4.32 3.88
CA PRO A 67 -8.25 -4.01 3.23
C PRO A 67 -7.08 -4.45 4.08
N LEU A 68 -6.03 -5.00 3.44
CA LEU A 68 -4.86 -5.55 4.11
C LEU A 68 -3.56 -4.97 3.55
N GLY A 69 -2.63 -4.67 4.46
CA GLY A 69 -1.21 -4.55 4.18
C GLY A 69 -0.46 -5.80 4.66
N PHE A 70 0.79 -5.95 4.27
CA PHE A 70 1.57 -7.15 4.53
C PHE A 70 2.95 -6.83 5.09
N LEU A 71 3.33 -7.54 6.13
CA LEU A 71 4.71 -7.66 6.58
C LEU A 71 5.21 -9.04 6.17
N LEU A 72 6.22 -9.07 5.31
CA LEU A 72 6.85 -10.30 4.82
C LEU A 72 8.25 -10.42 5.43
N ALA A 73 8.60 -11.61 5.88
CA ALA A 73 9.94 -11.89 6.38
C ALA A 73 10.43 -13.24 5.83
N ASN A 74 11.69 -13.31 5.42
CA ASN A 74 12.34 -14.54 5.00
C ASN A 74 13.38 -15.03 6.02
N GLN A 75 14.00 -16.15 5.74
CA GLN A 75 15.02 -16.77 6.61
C GLN A 75 16.36 -16.01 6.57
N ASP A 76 16.61 -15.22 5.52
CA ASP A 76 17.86 -14.46 5.33
C ASP A 76 17.83 -13.13 6.11
N GLY A 77 16.74 -12.88 6.84
CA GLY A 77 16.59 -11.69 7.69
C GLY A 77 15.98 -10.49 6.95
N GLU A 78 15.60 -10.64 5.70
CA GLU A 78 14.88 -9.59 4.97
C GLU A 78 13.47 -9.42 5.51
N ARG A 79 13.04 -8.16 5.63
CA ARG A 79 11.70 -7.78 6.07
C ARG A 79 11.16 -6.67 5.18
N LEU A 80 10.14 -7.01 4.41
CA LEU A 80 9.44 -6.07 3.54
C LEU A 80 8.10 -5.68 4.18
N LEU A 81 7.89 -4.39 4.32
CA LEU A 81 6.57 -3.82 4.54
C LEU A 81 5.96 -3.45 3.19
N TYR A 82 4.77 -3.97 2.90
CA TYR A 82 3.99 -3.62 1.72
C TYR A 82 2.62 -3.08 2.14
N ALA A 83 2.30 -1.85 1.76
CA ALA A 83 1.00 -1.24 2.02
C ALA A 83 0.63 -0.25 0.91
N THR A 84 -0.44 -0.53 0.21
CA THR A 84 -1.07 0.35 -0.76
C THR A 84 -2.55 0.54 -0.41
N ASP A 85 -3.23 1.47 -1.02
CA ASP A 85 -4.63 1.79 -0.74
C ASP A 85 -4.89 1.99 0.76
N THR A 86 -4.24 2.99 1.33
CA THR A 86 -4.43 3.35 2.74
C THR A 86 -4.10 4.81 2.97
N TYR A 87 -4.92 5.53 3.73
CA TYR A 87 -4.58 6.91 4.11
C TYR A 87 -3.76 6.99 5.40
N TYR A 88 -3.66 5.87 6.15
CA TYR A 88 -2.94 5.83 7.41
C TYR A 88 -2.53 4.41 7.79
N ILE A 89 -1.30 4.25 8.33
CA ILE A 89 -0.80 3.01 8.92
C ILE A 89 -0.64 3.25 10.43
N ARG A 90 -1.48 2.59 11.23
CA ARG A 90 -1.50 2.76 12.70
C ARG A 90 -0.37 2.02 13.42
N TYR A 91 0.33 1.14 12.73
CA TYR A 91 1.36 0.28 13.30
C TYR A 91 2.75 0.87 13.17
N ARG A 92 3.63 0.47 14.07
CA ARG A 92 5.07 0.69 13.97
C ARG A 92 5.76 -0.64 13.79
N PHE A 93 6.74 -0.68 12.92
CA PHE A 93 7.45 -1.89 12.55
C PHE A 93 8.91 -1.78 12.96
N ARG A 94 9.54 -2.90 13.28
CA ARG A 94 10.96 -2.95 13.65
C ARG A 94 11.72 -3.87 12.71
N GLY A 95 12.98 -3.51 12.43
CA GLY A 95 13.89 -4.32 11.66
C GLY A 95 13.48 -4.48 10.20
N LEU A 96 12.77 -3.49 9.63
CA LEU A 96 12.48 -3.45 8.19
C LEU A 96 13.76 -3.30 7.40
N THR A 97 13.90 -4.08 6.32
CA THR A 97 14.95 -3.90 5.31
C THR A 97 14.42 -3.20 4.07
N HIS A 98 13.15 -3.41 3.75
CA HIS A 98 12.49 -2.80 2.60
C HIS A 98 11.12 -2.25 3.00
N ILE A 99 10.76 -1.10 2.43
CA ILE A 99 9.46 -0.46 2.62
C ILE A 99 8.87 -0.18 1.24
N ALA A 100 7.70 -0.72 0.95
CA ALA A 100 6.92 -0.45 -0.24
C ALA A 100 5.56 0.10 0.19
N VAL A 101 5.37 1.42 0.08
CA VAL A 101 4.18 2.10 0.56
C VAL A 101 3.61 3.03 -0.49
N GLU A 102 2.29 3.17 -0.49
CA GLU A 102 1.62 4.16 -1.31
C GLU A 102 2.12 5.57 -1.01
N CYS A 103 2.25 6.39 -2.05
CA CYS A 103 2.49 7.82 -1.96
C CYS A 103 1.70 8.53 -3.07
N ASN A 104 0.37 8.61 -2.89
CA ASN A 104 -0.55 8.90 -3.98
C ASN A 104 -0.55 10.38 -4.39
N TYR A 105 -0.50 11.29 -3.43
CA TYR A 105 -0.63 12.72 -3.70
C TYR A 105 0.15 13.56 -2.68
N SER A 106 0.33 14.87 -2.95
CA SER A 106 0.71 15.84 -1.93
C SER A 106 -0.41 16.84 -1.68
N LEU A 107 -0.49 17.35 -0.46
CA LEU A 107 -1.56 18.26 -0.04
C LEU A 107 -1.56 19.57 -0.84
N ASP A 108 -0.38 20.09 -1.18
CA ASP A 108 -0.23 21.34 -1.93
C ASP A 108 -0.63 21.19 -3.39
N ILE A 109 -0.26 20.08 -4.07
CA ILE A 109 -0.67 19.80 -5.44
C ILE A 109 -2.18 19.58 -5.50
N LEU A 110 -2.72 18.74 -4.61
CA LEU A 110 -4.15 18.49 -4.53
C LEU A 110 -4.95 19.78 -4.30
N LYS A 111 -4.47 20.66 -3.41
CA LYS A 111 -5.10 21.96 -3.14
C LYS A 111 -5.15 22.83 -4.39
N ARG A 112 -4.01 22.98 -5.08
CA ARG A 112 -3.93 23.76 -6.34
C ARG A 112 -4.89 23.22 -7.41
N ASN A 113 -4.95 21.91 -7.57
CA ASN A 113 -5.80 21.28 -8.58
C ASN A 113 -7.30 21.46 -8.27
N VAL A 114 -7.67 21.47 -6.99
CA VAL A 114 -9.05 21.77 -6.57
C VAL A 114 -9.38 23.26 -6.81
N GLU A 115 -8.47 24.17 -6.48
CA GLU A 115 -8.65 25.62 -6.71
C GLU A 115 -8.72 25.95 -8.21
N ALA A 116 -7.97 25.23 -9.04
CA ALA A 116 -8.03 25.33 -10.50
C ALA A 116 -9.25 24.65 -11.13
N GLY A 117 -10.09 23.96 -10.35
CA GLY A 117 -11.25 23.21 -10.85
C GLY A 117 -10.90 21.89 -11.56
N ALA A 118 -9.64 21.48 -11.56
CA ALA A 118 -9.20 20.23 -12.18
C ALA A 118 -9.58 18.98 -11.35
N VAL A 119 -9.80 19.15 -10.05
CA VAL A 119 -10.23 18.08 -9.14
C VAL A 119 -11.51 18.52 -8.41
N PRO A 120 -12.63 17.78 -8.52
CA PRO A 120 -13.85 18.04 -7.76
C PRO A 120 -13.63 17.95 -6.25
N LYS A 121 -14.37 18.79 -5.48
CA LYS A 121 -14.25 18.79 -4.01
C LYS A 121 -14.61 17.46 -3.38
N GLU A 122 -15.56 16.75 -3.94
CA GLU A 122 -15.99 15.42 -3.51
C GLU A 122 -14.85 14.39 -3.65
N LEU A 123 -14.14 14.44 -4.78
CA LEU A 123 -12.98 13.59 -5.03
C LEU A 123 -11.84 13.89 -4.04
N LYS A 124 -11.58 15.18 -3.75
CA LYS A 124 -10.63 15.58 -2.69
C LYS A 124 -10.98 14.93 -1.36
N SER A 125 -12.23 15.03 -0.94
CA SER A 125 -12.69 14.47 0.36
C SER A 125 -12.49 12.96 0.43
N ARG A 126 -12.65 12.27 -0.69
CA ARG A 126 -12.41 10.83 -0.80
C ARG A 126 -10.91 10.52 -0.74
N LEU A 127 -10.07 11.18 -1.54
CA LEU A 127 -8.61 10.96 -1.55
C LEU A 127 -8.00 11.09 -0.16
N LEU A 128 -8.41 12.12 0.61
CA LEU A 128 -7.95 12.34 1.98
C LEU A 128 -8.28 11.20 2.96
N LYS A 129 -9.26 10.35 2.65
CA LYS A 129 -9.73 9.24 3.50
C LYS A 129 -9.42 7.86 2.93
N SER A 130 -8.81 7.80 1.75
CA SER A 130 -8.53 6.54 1.07
C SER A 130 -7.06 6.34 0.77
N HIS A 131 -6.29 7.41 0.53
CA HIS A 131 -4.94 7.31 0.01
C HIS A 131 -3.90 8.07 0.85
N PHE A 132 -2.66 7.61 0.79
CA PHE A 132 -1.55 8.13 1.57
C PHE A 132 -0.95 9.36 0.88
N SER A 133 -0.98 10.50 1.58
CA SER A 133 -0.29 11.68 1.11
C SER A 133 1.21 11.61 1.39
N LEU A 134 2.01 12.36 0.62
CA LEU A 134 3.45 12.51 0.87
C LEU A 134 3.74 12.92 2.33
N GLU A 135 2.95 13.83 2.89
CA GLU A 135 3.12 14.31 4.26
C GLU A 135 2.88 13.19 5.28
N ASN A 136 1.88 12.34 5.04
CA ASN A 136 1.61 11.19 5.90
C ASN A 136 2.66 10.09 5.75
N VAL A 137 3.16 9.85 4.53
CA VAL A 137 4.31 8.94 4.29
C VAL A 137 5.53 9.43 5.06
N LYS A 138 5.87 10.70 4.99
CA LYS A 138 7.01 11.28 5.73
C LYS A 138 6.85 11.10 7.24
N ARG A 139 5.66 11.35 7.81
CA ARG A 139 5.37 11.10 9.23
C ARG A 139 5.48 9.63 9.60
N PHE A 140 4.98 8.74 8.74
CA PHE A 140 5.08 7.30 8.94
C PHE A 140 6.54 6.85 8.98
N LEU A 141 7.37 7.29 8.03
CA LEU A 141 8.79 6.96 7.97
C LEU A 141 9.54 7.46 9.20
N GLN A 142 9.29 8.69 9.65
CA GLN A 142 9.89 9.27 10.86
C GLN A 142 9.48 8.54 12.16
N ALA A 143 8.30 7.93 12.18
CA ALA A 143 7.80 7.20 13.34
C ALA A 143 8.33 5.76 13.45
N ASN A 144 9.05 5.26 12.43
CA ASN A 144 9.58 3.91 12.38
C ASN A 144 11.12 3.89 12.49
N ASP A 145 11.65 2.76 12.94
CA ASP A 145 13.10 2.53 12.94
C ASP A 145 13.57 2.16 11.52
N LEU A 146 14.30 3.07 10.91
CA LEU A 146 14.85 2.92 9.57
C LEU A 146 16.32 2.45 9.56
N SER A 147 16.90 2.08 10.69
CA SER A 147 18.33 1.75 10.80
C SER A 147 18.76 0.64 9.83
N LYS A 148 17.91 -0.37 9.65
CA LYS A 148 18.14 -1.51 8.75
C LYS A 148 17.52 -1.35 7.37
N VAL A 149 16.81 -0.26 7.09
CA VAL A 149 16.18 -0.05 5.79
C VAL A 149 17.22 0.19 4.72
N GLU A 150 17.18 -0.60 3.66
CA GLU A 150 18.06 -0.57 2.50
C GLU A 150 17.43 0.17 1.34
N ALA A 151 16.11 0.05 1.17
CA ALA A 151 15.38 0.71 0.10
C ALA A 151 13.93 1.04 0.49
N ILE A 152 13.42 2.15 -0.07
CA ILE A 152 12.03 2.59 0.03
C ILE A 152 11.44 2.67 -1.38
N PHE A 153 10.28 2.07 -1.59
CA PHE A 153 9.52 2.11 -2.83
C PHE A 153 8.23 2.89 -2.60
N LEU A 154 8.05 3.95 -3.38
CA LEU A 154 6.83 4.75 -3.40
C LEU A 154 5.93 4.20 -4.49
N LEU A 155 4.74 3.74 -4.08
CA LEU A 155 3.77 3.05 -4.93
C LEU A 155 2.58 3.94 -5.23
N HIS A 156 1.81 3.59 -6.26
CA HIS A 156 0.47 4.11 -6.52
C HIS A 156 0.38 5.64 -6.56
N LEU A 157 1.33 6.27 -7.26
CA LEU A 157 1.33 7.71 -7.45
C LEU A 157 0.16 8.13 -8.37
N SER A 158 -0.50 9.24 -8.04
CA SER A 158 -1.55 9.82 -8.87
C SER A 158 -0.95 10.58 -10.05
N ASP A 159 -1.45 10.36 -11.26
CA ASP A 159 -0.99 11.08 -12.47
C ASP A 159 -1.11 12.61 -12.33
N ASN A 160 -2.14 13.09 -11.65
CA ASN A 160 -2.44 14.51 -11.60
C ASN A 160 -2.09 15.19 -10.25
N ASN A 161 -2.01 14.42 -9.16
CA ASN A 161 -1.85 14.96 -7.81
C ASN A 161 -0.50 14.60 -7.17
N SER A 162 0.43 14.04 -7.95
CA SER A 162 1.79 13.73 -7.53
C SER A 162 2.85 14.42 -8.39
N ASP A 163 4.07 14.36 -7.91
CA ASP A 163 5.31 14.73 -8.61
C ASP A 163 6.36 13.71 -8.19
N SER A 164 6.58 12.73 -9.03
CA SER A 164 7.40 11.55 -8.74
C SER A 164 8.84 11.91 -8.35
N GLU A 165 9.47 12.82 -9.09
CA GLU A 165 10.85 13.25 -8.82
C GLU A 165 10.97 14.06 -7.52
N ARG A 166 10.00 14.92 -7.25
CA ARG A 166 9.90 15.65 -5.98
C ARG A 166 9.68 14.69 -4.82
N PHE A 167 8.73 13.74 -4.93
CA PHE A 167 8.41 12.79 -3.86
C PHE A 167 9.60 11.91 -3.52
N LYS A 168 10.24 11.35 -4.54
CA LYS A 168 11.47 10.58 -4.39
C LYS A 168 12.55 11.39 -3.67
N ARG A 169 12.85 12.60 -4.14
CA ARG A 169 13.86 13.48 -3.54
C ARG A 169 13.53 13.79 -2.07
N GLU A 170 12.31 14.24 -1.77
CA GLU A 170 11.93 14.62 -0.40
C GLU A 170 11.97 13.44 0.58
N VAL A 171 11.60 12.23 0.14
CA VAL A 171 11.69 11.03 0.99
C VAL A 171 13.15 10.63 1.18
N GLN A 172 13.97 10.71 0.14
CA GLN A 172 15.39 10.38 0.20
C GLN A 172 16.15 11.36 1.11
N GLU A 173 15.90 12.66 0.99
CA GLU A 173 16.48 13.69 1.86
C GLU A 173 16.07 13.50 3.34
N LEU A 174 14.81 13.17 3.59
CA LEU A 174 14.28 12.95 4.94
C LEU A 174 14.91 11.73 5.63
N THR A 175 15.10 10.64 4.88
CA THR A 175 15.43 9.33 5.45
C THR A 175 16.90 8.94 5.29
N GLY A 176 17.61 9.55 4.34
CA GLY A 176 18.95 9.13 3.91
C GLY A 176 18.96 7.77 3.22
N LYS A 177 17.80 7.25 2.79
CA LYS A 177 17.67 5.91 2.21
C LYS A 177 17.41 5.97 0.70
N PRO A 178 17.97 5.04 -0.09
CA PRO A 178 17.63 4.89 -1.50
C PRO A 178 16.10 4.80 -1.66
N THR A 179 15.55 5.65 -2.53
CA THR A 179 14.10 5.74 -2.75
C THR A 179 13.80 5.59 -4.24
N TYR A 180 12.82 4.78 -4.56
CA TYR A 180 12.41 4.44 -5.92
C TYR A 180 10.92 4.69 -6.11
N ILE A 181 10.53 5.01 -7.34
CA ILE A 181 9.15 5.04 -7.79
C ILE A 181 8.85 3.71 -8.48
N ALA A 182 7.71 3.07 -8.13
CA ALA A 182 7.29 1.77 -8.67
C ALA A 182 5.78 1.76 -8.99
#